data_0228f5f782644ad93921fe12fd7ddb7e
#
_entry.id   0228f5f782644ad93921fe12fd7ddb7e
#
_cell.length_a   1.000
_cell.length_b   1.000
_cell.length_c   1.000
_cell.angle_alpha   90.00
_cell.angle_beta   90.00
_cell.angle_gamma   90.00
#
_symmetry.space_group_name_H-M   'P 1'
#
loop_
_entity.id
_entity.type
_entity.pdbx_description
1 polymer ?
#
loop_
_entity_poly.entity_id
_entity_poly.type
_entity_poly.pdbx_seq_one_letter_code
_entity_poly.pdbx_strand_id
1 'polypeptide(L)'
;MSPERIFAALGDPTRLRLVELLSDGQPRSIQELSSGSPISRQAMTKHLHVLEQAQLVRSARTGREVRFRLEQAELEHARDFLAKVAGQWEDALARLANHVKEQ
;
A
#
# COMPACT_ATOMS: atom_id res chain seq x y z
N MET A 1 -4.66 -6.15 -11.51
CA MET A 1 -3.44 -6.66 -10.83
C MET A 1 -3.84 -7.58 -9.70
N SER A 2 -3.07 -8.61 -9.42
CA SER A 2 -3.38 -9.56 -8.37
C SER A 2 -3.10 -8.98 -6.98
N PRO A 3 -3.94 -9.30 -5.98
CA PRO A 3 -3.76 -8.77 -4.63
C PRO A 3 -2.41 -9.12 -4.00
N GLU A 4 -1.86 -10.30 -4.30
CA GLU A 4 -0.58 -10.71 -3.70
C GLU A 4 0.58 -9.82 -4.09
N ARG A 5 0.57 -9.21 -5.29
CA ARG A 5 1.61 -8.26 -5.68
C ARG A 5 1.53 -6.97 -4.87
N ILE A 6 0.31 -6.53 -4.59
CA ILE A 6 0.09 -5.35 -3.75
C ILE A 6 0.61 -5.61 -2.34
N PHE A 7 0.22 -6.75 -1.74
CA PHE A 7 0.62 -7.07 -0.37
C PHE A 7 2.10 -7.35 -0.26
N ALA A 8 2.71 -7.97 -1.29
CA ALA A 8 4.16 -8.15 -1.31
C ALA A 8 4.89 -6.81 -1.30
N ALA A 9 4.42 -5.84 -2.08
CA ALA A 9 5.03 -4.51 -2.10
C ALA A 9 4.85 -3.78 -0.76
N LEU A 10 3.72 -3.99 -0.08
CA LEU A 10 3.46 -3.39 1.22
C LEU A 10 4.11 -4.14 2.37
N GLY A 11 4.65 -5.33 2.14
CA GLY A 11 5.21 -6.19 3.18
C GLY A 11 6.59 -5.79 3.68
N ASP A 12 6.89 -4.50 3.74
CA ASP A 12 8.14 -3.95 4.20
C ASP A 12 7.86 -2.69 5.02
N PRO A 13 8.49 -2.52 6.20
CA PRO A 13 8.19 -1.34 7.04
C PRO A 13 8.44 -0.01 6.36
N THR A 14 9.51 0.09 5.56
CA THR A 14 9.83 1.33 4.86
C THR A 14 8.79 1.64 3.79
N ARG A 15 8.39 0.63 3.02
CA ARG A 15 7.38 0.82 1.99
C ARG A 15 6.01 1.17 2.58
N LEU A 16 5.62 0.54 3.68
CA LEU A 16 4.40 0.94 4.40
C LEU A 16 4.46 2.40 4.83
N ARG A 17 5.61 2.82 5.36
CA ARG A 17 5.79 4.20 5.79
C ARG A 17 5.68 5.17 4.62
N LEU A 18 6.26 4.83 3.47
CA LEU A 18 6.17 5.66 2.28
C LEU A 18 4.72 5.84 1.82
N VAL A 19 3.95 4.76 1.82
CA VAL A 19 2.53 4.83 1.46
C VAL A 19 1.77 5.73 2.44
N GLU A 20 2.05 5.63 3.74
CA GLU A 20 1.46 6.51 4.74
C GLU A 20 1.81 7.98 4.48
N LEU A 21 3.08 8.27 4.18
CA LEU A 21 3.54 9.63 3.91
C LEU A 21 2.88 10.23 2.66
N LEU A 22 2.52 9.39 1.70
CA LEU A 22 1.89 9.82 0.46
C LEU A 22 0.35 9.75 0.51
N SER A 23 -0.22 9.34 1.64
CA SER A 23 -1.66 9.10 1.75
C SER A 23 -2.51 10.38 1.71
N ASP A 24 -1.89 11.54 1.87
CA ASP A 24 -2.59 12.81 1.72
C ASP A 24 -2.80 13.22 0.25
N GLY A 25 -2.29 12.42 -0.69
CA GLY A 25 -2.43 12.66 -2.12
C GLY A 25 -1.45 13.68 -2.69
N GLN A 26 -0.58 14.25 -1.86
CA GLN A 26 0.38 15.26 -2.32
C GLN A 26 1.64 14.59 -2.89
N PRO A 27 2.12 15.06 -4.05
CA PRO A 27 3.37 14.53 -4.60
C PRO A 27 4.57 14.99 -3.78
N ARG A 28 5.55 14.09 -3.63
CA ARG A 28 6.77 14.36 -2.87
C ARG A 28 7.99 13.84 -3.59
N SER A 29 9.09 14.59 -3.46
CA SER A 29 10.38 14.19 -4.02
C SER A 29 11.06 13.14 -3.12
N ILE A 30 12.09 12.47 -3.67
CA ILE A 30 12.91 11.55 -2.88
C ILE A 30 13.54 12.29 -1.70
N GLN A 31 14.00 13.52 -1.90
CA GLN A 31 14.59 14.31 -0.84
C GLN A 31 13.59 14.54 0.30
N GLU A 32 12.36 14.89 -0.02
CA GLU A 32 11.33 15.09 0.99
C GLU A 32 10.99 13.78 1.71
N LEU A 33 10.89 12.68 0.96
CA LEU A 33 10.55 11.37 1.52
C LEU A 33 11.66 10.79 2.40
N SER A 34 12.92 11.09 2.08
CA SER A 34 14.06 10.59 2.86
C SER A 34 14.45 11.50 4.02
N SER A 35 13.85 12.68 4.12
CA SER A 35 14.14 13.63 5.19
C SER A 35 13.80 13.01 6.55
N GLY A 36 14.78 13.04 7.46
CA GLY A 36 14.62 12.45 8.79
C GLY A 36 14.68 10.94 8.83
N SER A 37 14.88 10.28 7.70
CA SER A 37 14.98 8.83 7.62
C SER A 37 16.43 8.38 7.72
N PRO A 38 16.74 7.27 8.43
CA PRO A 38 18.08 6.70 8.43
C PRO A 38 18.45 6.00 7.13
N ILE A 39 17.50 5.87 6.20
CA ILE A 39 17.68 5.12 4.96
C ILE A 39 18.28 6.05 3.90
N SER A 40 19.29 5.54 3.15
CA SER A 40 19.95 6.30 2.09
C SER A 40 18.98 6.60 0.95
N ARG A 41 19.29 7.63 0.15
CA ARG A 41 18.50 7.95 -1.04
C ARG A 41 18.46 6.79 -2.03
N GLN A 42 19.56 6.04 -2.16
CA GLN A 42 19.60 4.89 -3.05
C GLN A 42 18.63 3.81 -2.60
N ALA A 43 18.61 3.50 -1.31
CA ALA A 43 17.67 2.52 -0.76
C ALA A 43 16.23 3.00 -0.90
N MET A 44 15.99 4.29 -0.65
CA MET A 44 14.67 4.89 -0.80
C MET A 44 14.18 4.77 -2.25
N THR A 45 15.07 5.03 -3.22
CA THR A 45 14.76 4.91 -4.64
C THR A 45 14.34 3.48 -4.99
N LYS A 46 15.03 2.48 -4.44
CA LYS A 46 14.68 1.07 -4.67
C LYS A 46 13.30 0.74 -4.12
N HIS A 47 12.97 1.22 -2.93
CA HIS A 47 11.65 1.02 -2.35
C HIS A 47 10.56 1.67 -3.19
N LEU A 48 10.78 2.90 -3.64
CA LEU A 48 9.84 3.59 -4.51
C LEU A 48 9.66 2.87 -5.83
N HIS A 49 10.73 2.30 -6.38
CA HIS A 49 10.65 1.52 -7.61
C HIS A 49 9.77 0.27 -7.44
N VAL A 50 9.91 -0.43 -6.31
CA VAL A 50 9.05 -1.58 -6.00
C VAL A 50 7.59 -1.16 -5.93
N LEU A 51 7.31 -0.05 -5.25
CA LEU A 51 5.95 0.48 -5.16
C LEU A 51 5.41 0.91 -6.51
N GLU A 52 6.24 1.49 -7.35
CA GLU A 52 5.84 1.92 -8.69
C GLU A 52 5.53 0.71 -9.59
N GLN A 53 6.33 -0.34 -9.51
CA GLN A 53 6.07 -1.57 -10.26
C GLN A 53 4.78 -2.26 -9.81
N ALA A 54 4.41 -2.12 -8.55
CA ALA A 54 3.14 -2.62 -8.04
C ALA A 54 1.99 -1.64 -8.32
N GLN A 55 2.26 -0.53 -8.99
CA GLN A 55 1.28 0.50 -9.34
C GLN A 55 0.64 1.17 -8.12
N LEU A 56 1.35 1.17 -7.01
CA LEU A 56 0.90 1.85 -5.79
C LEU A 56 1.33 3.31 -5.74
N VAL A 57 2.39 3.65 -6.45
CA VAL A 57 2.82 5.04 -6.61
C VAL A 57 3.09 5.32 -8.09
N ARG A 58 3.01 6.57 -8.45
CA ARG A 58 3.32 7.05 -9.80
C ARG A 58 4.27 8.22 -9.70
N SER A 59 5.29 8.23 -10.55
CA SER A 59 6.24 9.34 -10.60
C SER A 59 5.91 10.28 -11.75
N ALA A 60 6.22 11.55 -11.56
CA ALA A 60 6.12 12.57 -12.60
C ALA A 60 7.27 13.53 -12.44
N ARG A 61 7.81 13.99 -13.57
CA ARG A 61 8.88 14.97 -13.58
C ARG A 61 8.30 16.38 -13.64
N THR A 62 8.75 17.23 -12.72
CA THR A 62 8.40 18.64 -12.69
C THR A 62 9.71 19.43 -12.70
N GLY A 63 10.08 20.00 -13.84
CA GLY A 63 11.39 20.63 -14.00
C GLY A 63 12.51 19.62 -13.90
N ARG A 64 13.43 19.81 -12.93
CA ARG A 64 14.54 18.89 -12.67
C ARG A 64 14.23 17.87 -11.60
N GLU A 65 13.04 17.96 -11.02
CA GLU A 65 12.66 17.16 -9.87
C GLU A 65 11.69 16.07 -10.29
N VAL A 66 11.88 14.86 -9.77
CA VAL A 66 10.92 13.77 -9.90
C VAL A 66 10.14 13.69 -8.59
N ARG A 67 8.83 13.68 -8.70
CA ARG A 67 7.94 13.57 -7.54
C ARG A 67 7.08 12.32 -7.65
N PHE A 68 6.82 11.72 -6.50
CA PHE A 68 6.01 10.50 -6.39
C PHE A 68 4.72 10.83 -5.68
N ARG A 69 3.63 10.25 -6.16
CA ARG A 69 2.34 10.35 -5.48
C ARG A 69 1.67 9.00 -5.44
N LEU A 70 0.75 8.86 -4.50
CA LEU A 70 0.00 7.63 -4.32
C LEU A 70 -0.97 7.43 -5.50
N GLU A 71 -1.04 6.20 -6.00
CA GLU A 71 -2.03 5.78 -6.99
C GLU A 71 -3.09 4.97 -6.27
N GLN A 72 -4.33 5.47 -6.23
CA GLN A 72 -5.36 4.89 -5.38
C GLN A 72 -6.01 3.64 -5.96
N ALA A 73 -5.95 3.45 -7.29
CA ALA A 73 -6.67 2.35 -7.94
C ALA A 73 -6.31 0.98 -7.37
N GLU A 74 -5.01 0.71 -7.20
CA GLU A 74 -4.56 -0.58 -6.68
C GLU A 74 -4.84 -0.72 -5.19
N LEU A 75 -4.79 0.38 -4.44
CA LEU A 75 -5.18 0.36 -3.02
C LEU A 75 -6.65 0.04 -2.85
N GLU A 76 -7.49 0.50 -3.74
CA GLU A 76 -8.92 0.17 -3.73
C GLU A 76 -9.13 -1.32 -4.00
N HIS A 77 -8.35 -1.90 -4.92
CA HIS A 77 -8.39 -3.35 -5.16
C HIS A 77 -8.01 -4.13 -3.90
N ALA A 78 -6.97 -3.68 -3.19
CA ALA A 78 -6.55 -4.31 -1.94
C ALA A 78 -7.64 -4.19 -0.87
N ARG A 79 -8.26 -3.02 -0.76
CA ARG A 79 -9.37 -2.79 0.17
C ARG A 79 -10.54 -3.74 -0.13
N ASP A 80 -10.90 -3.86 -1.39
CA ASP A 80 -12.02 -4.72 -1.81
C ASP A 80 -11.72 -6.19 -1.50
N PHE A 81 -10.49 -6.63 -1.74
CA PHE A 81 -10.07 -7.98 -1.38
C PHE A 81 -10.17 -8.22 0.12
N LEU A 82 -9.66 -7.30 0.93
CA LEU A 82 -9.73 -7.43 2.38
C LEU A 82 -11.16 -7.40 2.91
N ALA A 83 -12.01 -6.56 2.32
CA ALA A 83 -13.43 -6.51 2.68
C ALA A 83 -14.13 -7.82 2.38
N LYS A 84 -13.82 -8.43 1.24
CA LYS A 84 -14.37 -9.74 0.85
C LYS A 84 -13.95 -10.82 1.85
N VAL A 85 -12.67 -10.88 2.19
CA VAL A 85 -12.15 -11.85 3.14
C VAL A 85 -12.77 -11.65 4.52
N ALA A 86 -12.83 -10.40 4.99
CA ALA A 86 -13.44 -10.08 6.28
C ALA A 86 -14.93 -10.48 6.32
N GLY A 87 -15.66 -10.21 5.24
CA GLY A 87 -17.06 -10.62 5.14
C GLY A 87 -17.26 -12.13 5.19
N GLN A 88 -16.42 -12.88 4.47
CA GLN A 88 -16.46 -14.34 4.49
C GLN A 88 -16.17 -14.89 5.89
N TRP A 89 -15.23 -14.28 6.59
CA TRP A 89 -14.88 -14.66 7.96
C TRP A 89 -16.04 -14.40 8.92
N GLU A 90 -16.69 -13.26 8.81
CA GLU A 90 -17.86 -12.91 9.61
C GLU A 90 -19.02 -13.89 9.38
N ASP A 91 -19.26 -14.27 8.12
CA ASP A 91 -20.27 -15.25 7.77
C ASP A 91 -19.95 -16.60 8.37
N ALA A 92 -18.69 -17.01 8.33
CA ALA A 92 -18.26 -18.27 8.94
C ALA A 92 -18.50 -18.26 10.45
N LEU A 93 -18.17 -17.16 11.13
CA LEU A 93 -18.41 -17.02 12.55
C LEU A 93 -19.92 -17.04 12.88
N ALA A 94 -20.74 -16.41 12.06
CA ALA A 94 -22.18 -16.42 12.24
C ALA A 94 -22.76 -17.83 12.11
N ARG A 95 -22.29 -18.60 11.12
CA ARG A 95 -22.71 -20.01 10.96
C ARG A 95 -22.31 -20.85 12.15
N LEU A 96 -21.10 -20.65 12.68
CA LEU A 96 -20.62 -21.37 13.85
C LEU A 96 -21.47 -21.03 15.09
N ALA A 97 -21.77 -19.76 15.30
CA ALA A 97 -22.61 -19.32 16.40
C ALA A 97 -24.02 -19.94 16.33
N ASN A 98 -24.60 -19.98 15.14
CA ASN A 98 -25.91 -20.60 14.92
C ASN A 98 -25.87 -22.10 15.20
N HIS A 99 -24.79 -22.78 14.78
CA HIS A 99 -24.63 -24.21 15.03
C HIS A 99 -24.59 -24.50 16.55
N VAL A 100 -23.84 -23.69 17.28
CA VAL A 100 -23.75 -23.83 18.74
C VAL A 100 -25.09 -23.62 19.41
N LYS A 101 -25.89 -22.65 18.94
CA LYS A 101 -27.22 -22.38 19.50
C LYS A 101 -28.21 -23.50 19.26
N GLU A 102 -28.05 -24.27 18.18
CA GLU A 102 -28.93 -25.36 17.83
C GLU A 102 -28.68 -26.63 18.69
N GLN A 103 -27.56 -26.69 19.37
CA GLN A 103 -27.23 -27.78 20.27
C GLN A 103 -27.72 -27.48 21.70
#